data_6ae3359612d28d75ce9971663aa0f357
#
_entry.id   6ae3359612d28d75ce9971663aa0f357
#
_cell.length_a   1.000
_cell.length_b   1.000
_cell.length_c   1.000
_cell.angle_alpha   90.00
_cell.angle_beta   90.00
_cell.angle_gamma   90.00
#
_symmetry.space_group_name_H-M   'P 1'
#
loop_
_entity.id
_entity.type
_entity.pdbx_description
1 polymer ?
#
loop_
_entity_poly.entity_id
_entity_poly.type
_entity_poly.pdbx_seq_one_letter_code
_entity_poly.pdbx_strand_id
1 'polypeptide(L)'
;MEAIFAKRLDIIKPTKAELEAIGAKYIATVEPTAKATLDQLRTAGWKIAIVSGGFTQAILPLAAYLGIDRVEAVILRFNADGSYAGFDESCPTCRSMGKNVVARRLRAEHQATHVVMVGDGASDLEVKGDADKVIGFGRYAVRAKVKAGADVFIMSLDQLVGVVG
;
A
#
# COMPACT_ATOMS: atom_id res chain seq x y z
N MET A 1 -3.57 -17.92 -4.30
CA MET A 1 -3.90 -16.76 -3.46
C MET A 1 -5.18 -16.08 -3.92
N GLU A 2 -5.40 -15.92 -5.21
CA GLU A 2 -6.60 -15.31 -5.84
C GLU A 2 -7.92 -15.95 -5.40
N ALA A 3 -8.02 -17.27 -5.44
CA ALA A 3 -9.22 -18.01 -5.00
C ALA A 3 -9.51 -17.83 -3.50
N ILE A 4 -8.49 -17.63 -2.67
CA ILE A 4 -8.65 -17.39 -1.22
C ILE A 4 -9.14 -15.97 -0.97
N PHE A 5 -8.65 -15.00 -1.73
CA PHE A 5 -9.07 -13.60 -1.64
C PHE A 5 -10.56 -13.44 -2.01
N ALA A 6 -10.96 -13.98 -3.18
CA ALA A 6 -12.35 -13.98 -3.62
C ALA A 6 -13.28 -14.67 -2.60
N LYS A 7 -12.92 -15.88 -2.13
CA LYS A 7 -13.70 -16.61 -1.12
C LYS A 7 -13.87 -15.84 0.19
N ARG A 8 -12.85 -15.10 0.64
CA ARG A 8 -12.96 -14.24 1.84
C ARG A 8 -13.94 -13.11 1.62
N LEU A 9 -13.91 -12.45 0.46
CA LEU A 9 -14.84 -11.38 0.12
C LEU A 9 -16.28 -11.89 0.00
N ASP A 10 -16.50 -13.08 -0.56
CA ASP A 10 -17.81 -13.71 -0.63
C ASP A 10 -18.42 -14.04 0.73
N ILE A 11 -17.57 -14.23 1.75
CA ILE A 11 -18.00 -14.46 3.14
C ILE A 11 -18.25 -13.12 3.85
N ILE A 12 -17.30 -12.18 3.75
CA ILE A 12 -17.32 -10.92 4.51
C ILE A 12 -18.35 -9.94 3.92
N LYS A 13 -18.43 -9.84 2.58
CA LYS A 13 -19.30 -8.93 1.83
C LYS A 13 -19.35 -7.52 2.43
N PRO A 14 -18.20 -6.82 2.50
CA PRO A 14 -18.13 -5.54 3.17
C PRO A 14 -19.03 -4.50 2.47
N THR A 15 -19.77 -3.73 3.24
CA THR A 15 -20.61 -2.65 2.72
C THR A 15 -19.77 -1.38 2.46
N LYS A 16 -20.31 -0.48 1.65
CA LYS A 16 -19.70 0.83 1.39
C LYS A 16 -19.49 1.62 2.69
N ALA A 17 -20.47 1.62 3.59
CA ALA A 17 -20.42 2.31 4.88
C ALA A 17 -19.31 1.77 5.79
N GLU A 18 -19.09 0.44 5.81
CA GLU A 18 -18.00 -0.16 6.58
C GLU A 18 -16.63 0.28 6.05
N LEU A 19 -16.45 0.38 4.73
CA LEU A 19 -15.20 0.88 4.16
C LEU A 19 -14.96 2.36 4.47
N GLU A 20 -15.99 3.18 4.47
CA GLU A 20 -15.90 4.59 4.86
C GLU A 20 -15.47 4.70 6.34
N ALA A 21 -16.05 3.88 7.22
CA ALA A 21 -15.64 3.82 8.63
C ALA A 21 -14.20 3.36 8.82
N ILE A 22 -13.73 2.39 8.02
CA ILE A 22 -12.31 1.96 8.01
C ILE A 22 -11.41 3.09 7.53
N GLY A 23 -11.80 3.83 6.49
CA GLY A 23 -11.04 4.98 5.99
C GLY A 23 -10.87 6.07 7.04
N ALA A 24 -11.91 6.38 7.81
CA ALA A 24 -11.83 7.31 8.94
C ALA A 24 -10.84 6.82 10.03
N LYS A 25 -10.85 5.52 10.34
CA LYS A 25 -9.89 4.92 11.27
C LYS A 25 -8.46 5.02 10.78
N TYR A 26 -8.21 4.82 9.48
CA TYR A 26 -6.86 4.95 8.90
C TYR A 26 -6.30 6.36 9.12
N ILE A 27 -7.12 7.39 8.95
CA ILE A 27 -6.69 8.77 9.22
C ILE A 27 -6.42 8.97 10.71
N ALA A 28 -7.33 8.51 11.58
CA ALA A 28 -7.21 8.68 13.05
C ALA A 28 -5.99 7.95 13.64
N THR A 29 -5.53 6.88 12.99
CA THR A 29 -4.41 6.04 13.47
C THR A 29 -3.17 6.10 12.56
N VAL A 30 -3.10 7.10 11.69
CA VAL A 30 -1.95 7.26 10.80
C VAL A 30 -0.66 7.38 11.62
N GLU A 31 0.42 6.86 11.09
CA GLU A 31 1.73 6.96 11.73
C GLU A 31 2.09 8.46 11.93
N PRO A 32 2.45 8.89 13.15
CA PRO A 32 2.54 10.32 13.50
C PRO A 32 3.51 11.13 12.64
N THR A 33 4.58 10.51 12.13
CA THR A 33 5.59 11.18 11.30
C THR A 33 5.26 11.12 9.80
N ALA A 34 4.23 10.35 9.40
CA ALA A 34 3.94 10.05 8.00
C ALA A 34 3.83 11.30 7.13
N LYS A 35 2.96 12.25 7.52
CA LYS A 35 2.70 13.45 6.69
C LYS A 35 3.96 14.28 6.48
N ALA A 36 4.67 14.60 7.57
CA ALA A 36 5.89 15.41 7.50
C ALA A 36 7.00 14.71 6.68
N THR A 37 7.15 13.40 6.86
CA THR A 37 8.13 12.60 6.11
C THR A 37 7.81 12.60 4.61
N LEU A 38 6.55 12.38 4.25
CA LEU A 38 6.13 12.36 2.84
C LEU A 38 6.31 13.74 2.18
N ASP A 39 6.06 14.84 2.92
CA ASP A 39 6.29 16.19 2.41
C ASP A 39 7.79 16.45 2.17
N GLN A 40 8.67 15.98 3.05
CA GLN A 40 10.13 16.06 2.86
C GLN A 40 10.58 15.24 1.65
N LEU A 41 10.08 14.03 1.48
CA LEU A 41 10.40 13.18 0.33
C LEU A 41 9.94 13.81 -0.99
N ARG A 42 8.75 14.43 -1.02
CA ARG A 42 8.29 15.16 -2.21
C ARG A 42 9.20 16.34 -2.53
N THR A 43 9.61 17.10 -1.51
CA THR A 43 10.56 18.22 -1.69
C THR A 43 11.90 17.72 -2.24
N ALA A 44 12.32 16.53 -1.88
CA ALA A 44 13.50 15.87 -2.44
C ALA A 44 13.27 15.22 -3.84
N GLY A 45 12.09 15.41 -4.43
CA GLY A 45 11.78 14.96 -5.80
C GLY A 45 11.17 13.56 -5.90
N TRP A 46 10.90 12.86 -4.78
CA TRP A 46 10.27 11.56 -4.79
C TRP A 46 8.81 11.61 -5.23
N LYS A 47 8.42 10.69 -6.11
CA LYS A 47 7.01 10.38 -6.38
C LYS A 47 6.54 9.29 -5.42
N ILE A 48 5.35 9.46 -4.87
CA ILE A 48 4.84 8.59 -3.81
C ILE A 48 3.56 7.92 -4.27
N ALA A 49 3.46 6.61 -4.06
CA ALA A 49 2.27 5.83 -4.35
C ALA A 49 1.95 4.88 -3.18
N ILE A 50 0.66 4.62 -2.96
CA ILE A 50 0.21 3.54 -2.08
C ILE A 50 -0.04 2.30 -2.93
N VAL A 51 0.60 1.18 -2.58
CA VAL A 51 0.43 -0.13 -3.23
C VAL A 51 -0.03 -1.14 -2.20
N SER A 52 -1.28 -1.57 -2.27
CA SER A 52 -1.92 -2.35 -1.19
C SER A 52 -2.82 -3.45 -1.72
N GLY A 53 -2.83 -4.61 -1.04
CA GLY A 53 -3.88 -5.63 -1.19
C GLY A 53 -5.19 -5.28 -0.45
N GLY A 54 -5.26 -4.12 0.21
CA GLY A 54 -6.49 -3.59 0.81
C GLY A 54 -7.41 -2.93 -0.23
N PHE A 55 -8.48 -2.28 0.27
CA PHE A 55 -9.55 -1.76 -0.60
C PHE A 55 -9.37 -0.28 -0.91
N THR A 56 -9.43 0.06 -2.19
CA THR A 56 -9.27 1.43 -2.67
C THR A 56 -10.18 2.42 -1.94
N GLN A 57 -11.44 2.07 -1.74
CA GLN A 57 -12.42 2.96 -1.10
C GLN A 57 -12.08 3.30 0.37
N ALA A 58 -11.45 2.37 1.09
CA ALA A 58 -10.97 2.63 2.45
C ALA A 58 -9.64 3.41 2.48
N ILE A 59 -8.82 3.28 1.43
CA ILE A 59 -7.48 3.90 1.36
C ILE A 59 -7.53 5.33 0.84
N LEU A 60 -8.44 5.65 -0.08
CA LEU A 60 -8.53 6.97 -0.71
C LEU A 60 -8.63 8.14 0.29
N PRO A 61 -9.42 8.09 1.38
CA PRO A 61 -9.46 9.16 2.37
C PRO A 61 -8.09 9.42 3.03
N LEU A 62 -7.35 8.36 3.36
CA LEU A 62 -5.99 8.46 3.90
C LEU A 62 -5.01 9.00 2.86
N ALA A 63 -5.11 8.55 1.62
CA ALA A 63 -4.27 9.04 0.52
C ALA A 63 -4.46 10.55 0.33
N ALA A 64 -5.72 11.02 0.29
CA ALA A 64 -6.03 12.44 0.21
C ALA A 64 -5.46 13.24 1.40
N TYR A 65 -5.63 12.73 2.63
CA TYR A 65 -5.06 13.34 3.84
C TYR A 65 -3.54 13.49 3.77
N LEU A 66 -2.86 12.48 3.19
CA LEU A 66 -1.40 12.45 3.02
C LEU A 66 -0.93 13.15 1.75
N GLY A 67 -1.83 13.65 0.89
CA GLY A 67 -1.49 14.27 -0.40
C GLY A 67 -0.89 13.26 -1.39
N ILE A 68 -1.36 12.01 -1.40
CA ILE A 68 -0.93 10.96 -2.33
C ILE A 68 -1.99 10.77 -3.40
N ASP A 69 -1.66 11.07 -4.66
CA ASP A 69 -2.60 10.98 -5.78
C ASP A 69 -2.65 9.58 -6.39
N ARG A 70 -1.60 8.77 -6.20
CA ARG A 70 -1.50 7.44 -6.80
C ARG A 70 -1.80 6.34 -5.77
N VAL A 71 -2.92 5.64 -5.97
CA VAL A 71 -3.32 4.48 -5.16
C VAL A 71 -3.54 3.27 -6.06
N GLU A 72 -2.83 2.20 -5.78
CA GLU A 72 -2.90 0.90 -6.43
C GLU A 72 -3.40 -0.13 -5.42
N ALA A 73 -4.69 -0.36 -5.41
CA ALA A 73 -5.37 -1.22 -4.44
C ALA A 73 -6.57 -1.92 -5.08
N VAL A 74 -7.21 -2.82 -4.37
CA VAL A 74 -8.35 -3.57 -4.89
C VAL A 74 -9.60 -2.70 -4.89
N ILE A 75 -10.26 -2.60 -6.05
CA ILE A 75 -11.49 -1.82 -6.22
C ILE A 75 -12.68 -2.74 -5.94
N LEU A 76 -13.48 -2.42 -4.93
CA LEU A 76 -14.75 -3.10 -4.69
C LEU A 76 -15.89 -2.44 -5.48
N ARG A 77 -16.88 -3.26 -5.83
CA ARG A 77 -18.11 -2.82 -6.50
C ARG A 77 -19.27 -2.90 -5.51
N PHE A 78 -20.21 -1.96 -5.60
CA PHE A 78 -21.37 -1.89 -4.73
C PHE A 78 -22.65 -1.70 -5.53
N ASN A 79 -23.74 -2.26 -5.04
CA ASN A 79 -25.08 -1.98 -5.50
C ASN A 79 -25.51 -0.56 -5.08
N ALA A 80 -26.65 -0.09 -5.58
CA ALA A 80 -27.20 1.24 -5.26
C ALA A 80 -27.48 1.43 -3.77
N ASP A 81 -27.79 0.36 -3.05
CA ASP A 81 -28.03 0.35 -1.59
C ASP A 81 -26.75 0.29 -0.75
N GLY A 82 -25.55 0.25 -1.40
CA GLY A 82 -24.27 0.15 -0.73
C GLY A 82 -23.84 -1.26 -0.34
N SER A 83 -24.61 -2.30 -0.69
CA SER A 83 -24.24 -3.69 -0.47
C SER A 83 -23.13 -4.14 -1.46
N TYR A 84 -22.35 -5.14 -1.05
CA TYR A 84 -21.27 -5.69 -1.86
C TYR A 84 -21.77 -6.31 -3.17
N ALA A 85 -21.15 -5.96 -4.30
CA ALA A 85 -21.47 -6.45 -5.64
C ALA A 85 -20.26 -7.08 -6.37
N GLY A 86 -19.18 -7.39 -5.64
CA GLY A 86 -17.97 -7.95 -6.22
C GLY A 86 -16.78 -7.01 -6.17
N PHE A 87 -15.71 -7.36 -6.87
CA PHE A 87 -14.50 -6.55 -6.96
C PHE A 87 -13.95 -6.57 -8.40
N ASP A 88 -13.01 -5.68 -8.68
CA ASP A 88 -12.33 -5.66 -9.97
C ASP A 88 -11.16 -6.66 -9.96
N GLU A 89 -11.36 -7.79 -10.64
CA GLU A 89 -10.34 -8.85 -10.76
C GLU A 89 -9.13 -8.43 -11.60
N SER A 90 -9.22 -7.33 -12.35
CA SER A 90 -8.10 -6.80 -13.12
C SER A 90 -7.06 -6.06 -12.24
N CYS A 91 -7.40 -5.72 -10.99
CA CYS A 91 -6.48 -5.10 -10.04
C CYS A 91 -5.29 -6.03 -9.76
N PRO A 92 -4.04 -5.65 -10.08
CA PRO A 92 -2.89 -6.53 -9.86
C PRO A 92 -2.73 -6.93 -8.39
N THR A 93 -3.04 -6.03 -7.47
CA THR A 93 -2.81 -6.20 -6.02
C THR A 93 -3.71 -7.25 -5.36
N CYS A 94 -4.74 -7.78 -6.04
CA CYS A 94 -5.52 -8.91 -5.55
C CYS A 94 -4.82 -10.28 -5.75
N ARG A 95 -3.69 -10.29 -6.46
CA ARG A 95 -2.96 -11.51 -6.85
C ARG A 95 -1.58 -11.58 -6.20
N SER A 96 -1.02 -12.80 -6.18
CA SER A 96 0.40 -12.99 -5.85
C SER A 96 1.28 -12.23 -6.85
N MET A 97 2.39 -11.69 -6.41
CA MET A 97 3.30 -10.87 -7.21
C MET A 97 2.65 -9.60 -7.81
N GLY A 98 1.45 -9.22 -7.34
CA GLY A 98 0.73 -8.06 -7.87
C GLY A 98 1.46 -6.74 -7.60
N LYS A 99 2.14 -6.61 -6.46
CA LYS A 99 2.97 -5.44 -6.15
C LYS A 99 4.16 -5.31 -7.09
N ASN A 100 4.72 -6.42 -7.56
CA ASN A 100 5.79 -6.45 -8.57
C ASN A 100 5.31 -5.86 -9.91
N VAL A 101 4.12 -6.25 -10.35
CA VAL A 101 3.49 -5.71 -11.57
C VAL A 101 3.33 -4.20 -11.45
N VAL A 102 2.84 -3.72 -10.30
CA VAL A 102 2.67 -2.29 -10.05
C VAL A 102 4.01 -1.57 -10.00
N ALA A 103 5.02 -2.10 -9.31
CA ALA A 103 6.35 -1.49 -9.21
C ALA A 103 6.99 -1.29 -10.60
N ARG A 104 6.96 -2.33 -11.45
CA ARG A 104 7.46 -2.22 -12.83
C ARG A 104 6.69 -1.19 -13.65
N ARG A 105 5.36 -1.16 -13.53
CA ARG A 105 4.52 -0.20 -14.24
C ARG A 105 4.83 1.23 -13.81
N LEU A 106 4.89 1.51 -12.51
CA LEU A 106 5.20 2.85 -11.99
C LEU A 106 6.63 3.27 -12.36
N ARG A 107 7.60 2.36 -12.34
CA ARG A 107 8.95 2.63 -12.82
C ARG A 107 8.93 3.11 -14.27
N ALA A 108 8.21 2.43 -15.15
CA ALA A 108 8.12 2.77 -16.57
C ALA A 108 7.36 4.10 -16.79
N GLU A 109 6.21 4.27 -16.15
CA GLU A 109 5.37 5.48 -16.25
C GLU A 109 6.12 6.76 -15.84
N HIS A 110 6.92 6.67 -14.78
CA HIS A 110 7.69 7.82 -14.26
C HIS A 110 9.14 7.87 -14.74
N GLN A 111 9.58 6.92 -15.58
CA GLN A 111 10.98 6.78 -16.00
C GLN A 111 11.91 6.79 -14.78
N ALA A 112 11.48 6.14 -13.69
CA ALA A 112 12.15 6.21 -12.41
C ALA A 112 13.47 5.44 -12.44
N THR A 113 14.56 6.12 -12.15
CA THR A 113 15.90 5.52 -12.02
C THR A 113 16.06 4.75 -10.71
N HIS A 114 15.25 5.08 -9.71
CA HIS A 114 15.29 4.44 -8.39
C HIS A 114 13.87 4.21 -7.86
N VAL A 115 13.59 2.98 -7.43
CA VAL A 115 12.31 2.56 -6.86
C VAL A 115 12.54 1.95 -5.48
N VAL A 116 11.85 2.47 -4.48
CA VAL A 116 11.91 1.98 -3.10
C VAL A 116 10.54 1.44 -2.70
N MET A 117 10.49 0.22 -2.20
CA MET A 117 9.32 -0.36 -1.56
C MET A 117 9.45 -0.24 -0.04
N VAL A 118 8.41 0.28 0.60
CA VAL A 118 8.31 0.33 2.07
C VAL A 118 7.11 -0.49 2.51
N GLY A 119 7.30 -1.44 3.42
CA GLY A 119 6.18 -2.24 3.89
C GLY A 119 6.51 -3.17 5.05
N ASP A 120 5.46 -3.78 5.61
CA ASP A 120 5.54 -4.65 6.79
C ASP A 120 5.20 -6.13 6.48
N GLY A 121 4.85 -6.44 5.24
CA GLY A 121 4.35 -7.73 4.82
C GLY A 121 5.34 -8.54 3.95
N ALA A 122 5.08 -9.84 3.85
CA ALA A 122 5.85 -10.73 2.96
C ALA A 122 5.71 -10.31 1.48
N SER A 123 4.55 -9.79 1.09
CA SER A 123 4.30 -9.30 -0.28
C SER A 123 5.12 -8.05 -0.64
N ASP A 124 5.61 -7.31 0.37
CA ASP A 124 6.51 -6.18 0.13
C ASP A 124 7.94 -6.68 -0.14
N LEU A 125 8.34 -7.78 0.49
CA LEU A 125 9.62 -8.44 0.18
C LEU A 125 9.66 -9.10 -1.19
N GLU A 126 8.51 -9.56 -1.70
CA GLU A 126 8.41 -10.16 -3.04
C GLU A 126 8.82 -9.19 -4.14
N VAL A 127 8.80 -7.87 -3.88
CA VAL A 127 9.19 -6.84 -4.85
C VAL A 127 10.70 -6.74 -5.04
N LYS A 128 11.52 -7.45 -4.24
CA LYS A 128 12.97 -7.54 -4.47
C LYS A 128 13.28 -8.00 -5.90
N GLY A 129 14.14 -7.25 -6.58
CA GLY A 129 14.45 -7.44 -8.00
C GLY A 129 13.64 -6.55 -8.95
N ASP A 130 12.48 -6.04 -8.54
CA ASP A 130 11.71 -5.04 -9.27
C ASP A 130 11.83 -3.64 -8.63
N ALA A 131 12.11 -3.58 -7.32
CA ALA A 131 12.54 -2.39 -6.61
C ALA A 131 14.06 -2.43 -6.35
N ASP A 132 14.70 -1.27 -6.31
CA ASP A 132 16.14 -1.14 -6.03
C ASP A 132 16.43 -1.29 -4.54
N LYS A 133 15.44 -0.98 -3.69
CA LYS A 133 15.56 -1.13 -2.24
C LYS A 133 14.20 -1.52 -1.64
N VAL A 134 14.22 -2.44 -0.69
CA VAL A 134 13.04 -2.81 0.11
C VAL A 134 13.30 -2.45 1.57
N ILE A 135 12.49 -1.57 2.12
CA ILE A 135 12.56 -1.09 3.50
C ILE A 135 11.44 -1.75 4.30
N GLY A 136 11.83 -2.54 5.30
CA GLY A 136 10.89 -3.14 6.24
C GLY A 136 10.43 -2.12 7.29
N PHE A 137 9.12 -2.06 7.53
CA PHE A 137 8.52 -1.17 8.54
C PHE A 137 7.96 -1.98 9.71
N GLY A 138 8.41 -1.68 10.95
CA GLY A 138 8.11 -2.49 12.12
C GLY A 138 7.43 -1.80 13.30
N ARG A 139 6.96 -0.54 13.16
CA ARG A 139 6.40 0.22 14.27
C ARG A 139 5.25 -0.48 15.00
N TYR A 140 4.31 -1.06 14.25
CA TYR A 140 3.10 -1.66 14.81
C TYR A 140 3.17 -3.19 14.91
N ALA A 141 4.02 -3.82 14.07
CA ALA A 141 4.23 -5.26 14.10
C ALA A 141 5.62 -5.60 13.54
N VAL A 142 6.48 -6.15 14.38
CA VAL A 142 7.79 -6.66 13.96
C VAL A 142 7.63 -8.09 13.46
N ARG A 143 7.65 -8.27 12.14
CA ARG A 143 7.62 -9.60 11.52
C ARG A 143 9.04 -10.06 11.23
N ALA A 144 9.47 -11.16 11.84
CA ALA A 144 10.84 -11.68 11.73
C ALA A 144 11.29 -11.85 10.27
N LYS A 145 10.41 -12.38 9.40
CA LYS A 145 10.70 -12.56 7.98
C LYS A 145 10.97 -11.21 7.27
N VAL A 146 10.20 -10.17 7.59
CA VAL A 146 10.38 -8.83 7.00
C VAL A 146 11.68 -8.21 7.53
N LYS A 147 11.91 -8.28 8.84
CA LYS A 147 13.14 -7.75 9.45
C LYS A 147 14.41 -8.40 8.88
N ALA A 148 14.38 -9.71 8.64
CA ALA A 148 15.53 -10.44 8.09
C ALA A 148 15.69 -10.26 6.58
N GLY A 149 14.58 -10.02 5.85
CA GLY A 149 14.57 -10.00 4.39
C GLY A 149 14.67 -8.62 3.76
N ALA A 150 14.37 -7.55 4.49
CA ALA A 150 14.49 -6.17 4.00
C ALA A 150 15.95 -5.73 3.91
N ASP A 151 16.23 -4.77 3.03
CA ASP A 151 17.58 -4.19 2.90
C ASP A 151 17.88 -3.24 4.06
N VAL A 152 16.86 -2.55 4.55
CA VAL A 152 16.85 -1.71 5.75
C VAL A 152 15.59 -1.99 6.54
N PHE A 153 15.64 -1.90 7.86
CA PHE A 153 14.47 -2.05 8.73
C PHE A 153 14.32 -0.82 9.61
N ILE A 154 13.15 -0.21 9.57
CA ILE A 154 12.82 1.03 10.29
C ILE A 154 11.64 0.84 11.25
N MET A 155 11.60 1.66 12.30
CA MET A 155 10.55 1.65 13.32
C MET A 155 9.66 2.89 13.27
N SER A 156 10.03 3.90 12.46
CA SER A 156 9.29 5.15 12.28
C SER A 156 9.51 5.65 10.85
N LEU A 157 8.50 6.30 10.26
CA LEU A 157 8.59 6.74 8.86
C LEU A 157 9.58 7.88 8.63
N ASP A 158 9.86 8.71 9.64
CA ASP A 158 10.87 9.77 9.55
C ASP A 158 12.29 9.25 9.25
N GLN A 159 12.58 7.99 9.61
CA GLN A 159 13.84 7.33 9.26
C GLN A 159 14.00 7.12 7.74
N LEU A 160 12.92 7.19 6.96
CA LEU A 160 12.98 7.06 5.50
C LEU A 160 13.89 8.09 4.85
N VAL A 161 13.83 9.34 5.32
CA VAL A 161 14.62 10.46 4.73
C VAL A 161 16.11 10.15 4.67
N GLY A 162 16.64 9.41 5.65
CA GLY A 162 18.04 9.02 5.70
C GLY A 162 18.41 7.74 4.94
N VAL A 163 17.41 6.98 4.45
CA VAL A 163 17.68 5.62 3.93
C VAL A 163 17.14 5.34 2.53
N VAL A 164 16.36 6.25 1.95
CA VAL A 164 15.81 6.07 0.59
C VAL A 164 16.81 6.37 -0.53
N GLY A 165 17.82 7.18 -0.25
CA GLY A 165 18.87 7.54 -1.20
C GLY A 165 20.01 6.55 -1.25
#